data_f25bcc5c10612679dc42aea22419c0ba
#
_entry.id   f25bcc5c10612679dc42aea22419c0ba
#
_cell.length_a   1.000
_cell.length_b   1.000
_cell.length_c   1.000
_cell.angle_alpha   90.00
_cell.angle_beta   90.00
_cell.angle_gamma   90.00
#
_symmetry.space_group_name_H-M   'P 1'
#
loop_
_entity.id
_entity.type
_entity.pdbx_description
1 polymer ?
#
loop_
_entity_poly.entity_id
_entity_poly.type
_entity_poly.pdbx_seq_one_letter_code
_entity_poly.pdbx_strand_id
1 'polypeptide(L)'
;MRSSVLGRSLARTAAVLTAAVALAVTAAPLTGTAEAHEAVTGSLSFSGEAGEYISGGRSYSYTPETTEMFDISGPVSESAVGTTVVTPEGERWYLHMEAPYGQKLTSGTTYTNASSWPNAQPEDPKLELSSTDRYCDTGTGSFTISHIAYGPYGYISEVDATFERYCSGSTLPVRGELHARMAEPPAELAIGMSLNTTGTVDTHTGEITVGGAVTCNKPARITLTASAYQTQKRETASGSYEDLVVVCEPGAPVPWTVSFPSNIDPTASFKPGAAVLRGVGRADDPDYPVNVNTGFPSTDITLVKS
;
A
#
# COMPACT_ATOMS: atom_id res chain seq x y z
N MET A 1 80.59 3.30 -31.70
CA MET A 1 80.74 1.95 -31.11
C MET A 1 79.42 1.46 -30.66
N ARG A 2 79.06 0.21 -30.96
CA ARG A 2 77.75 -0.39 -31.07
C ARG A 2 76.87 -0.35 -29.81
N SER A 3 75.63 0.10 -29.97
CA SER A 3 74.58 -0.03 -28.97
C SER A 3 73.56 -1.03 -29.46
N SER A 4 73.28 -2.06 -28.68
CA SER A 4 72.30 -3.05 -28.91
C SER A 4 70.99 -2.68 -28.16
N VAL A 5 69.89 -2.63 -28.86
CA VAL A 5 68.56 -2.37 -28.33
C VAL A 5 67.87 -3.72 -28.02
N LEU A 6 67.53 -3.95 -26.78
CA LEU A 6 66.70 -5.08 -26.36
C LEU A 6 65.28 -4.57 -26.13
N GLY A 7 64.35 -5.01 -26.99
CA GLY A 7 62.92 -4.81 -26.82
C GLY A 7 62.34 -5.69 -25.72
N ARG A 8 61.61 -5.10 -24.81
CA ARG A 8 60.74 -5.80 -23.81
C ARG A 8 59.31 -5.62 -24.20
N SER A 9 58.67 -6.69 -24.62
CA SER A 9 57.23 -6.82 -24.79
C SER A 9 56.55 -6.89 -23.43
N LEU A 10 55.67 -5.91 -23.19
CA LEU A 10 54.75 -5.87 -22.03
C LEU A 10 53.46 -6.58 -22.39
N ALA A 11 53.23 -7.74 -21.83
CA ALA A 11 51.95 -8.43 -21.84
C ALA A 11 51.01 -7.68 -20.88
N ARG A 12 49.91 -7.15 -21.42
CA ARG A 12 48.82 -6.57 -20.66
C ARG A 12 47.84 -7.66 -20.26
N THR A 13 47.86 -8.10 -19.02
CA THR A 13 46.79 -8.88 -18.40
C THR A 13 45.67 -7.94 -17.98
N ALA A 14 44.52 -8.04 -18.68
CA ALA A 14 43.29 -7.38 -18.27
C ALA A 14 42.62 -8.22 -17.17
N ALA A 15 42.62 -7.71 -15.94
CA ALA A 15 41.85 -8.25 -14.84
C ALA A 15 40.42 -7.75 -14.97
N VAL A 16 39.48 -8.66 -15.28
CA VAL A 16 38.05 -8.39 -15.24
C VAL A 16 37.60 -8.51 -13.79
N LEU A 17 37.33 -7.38 -13.15
CA LEU A 17 36.66 -7.31 -11.86
C LEU A 17 35.14 -7.44 -12.09
N THR A 18 34.57 -8.60 -11.83
CA THR A 18 33.12 -8.78 -11.70
C THR A 18 32.69 -8.29 -10.33
N ALA A 19 32.15 -7.08 -10.26
CA ALA A 19 31.47 -6.57 -9.09
C ALA A 19 30.09 -7.24 -9.00
N ALA A 20 29.94 -8.20 -8.08
CA ALA A 20 28.63 -8.71 -7.69
C ALA A 20 27.94 -7.64 -6.82
N VAL A 21 26.98 -6.89 -7.40
CA VAL A 21 26.09 -6.03 -6.65
C VAL A 21 25.02 -6.92 -6.03
N ALA A 22 25.18 -7.24 -4.74
CA ALA A 22 24.11 -7.85 -3.95
C ALA A 22 23.05 -6.76 -3.68
N LEU A 23 21.94 -6.79 -4.42
CA LEU A 23 20.74 -6.03 -4.08
C LEU A 23 20.15 -6.65 -2.81
N ALA A 24 20.42 -6.04 -1.67
CA ALA A 24 19.67 -6.27 -0.46
C ALA A 24 18.29 -5.63 -0.65
N VAL A 25 17.28 -6.44 -1.00
CA VAL A 25 15.88 -6.02 -0.96
C VAL A 25 15.51 -5.96 0.52
N THR A 26 15.69 -4.79 1.12
CA THR A 26 15.07 -4.48 2.40
C THR A 26 13.58 -4.32 2.13
N ALA A 27 12.78 -5.30 2.54
CA ALA A 27 11.34 -5.14 2.63
C ALA A 27 11.07 -4.05 3.68
N ALA A 28 10.91 -2.81 3.23
CA ALA A 28 10.35 -1.77 4.07
C ALA A 28 8.92 -2.19 4.43
N PRO A 29 8.49 -2.08 5.71
CA PRO A 29 7.09 -2.24 6.03
C PRO A 29 6.32 -1.20 5.20
N LEU A 30 5.37 -1.66 4.41
CA LEU A 30 4.42 -0.81 3.71
C LEU A 30 3.54 -0.15 4.79
N THR A 31 4.01 0.95 5.34
CA THR A 31 3.15 1.90 6.02
C THR A 31 2.41 2.65 4.91
N GLY A 32 1.41 2.00 4.34
CA GLY A 32 0.53 2.64 3.37
C GLY A 32 -0.19 3.78 4.09
N THR A 33 0.12 5.01 3.73
CA THR A 33 -0.76 6.13 4.00
C THR A 33 -1.92 5.97 3.03
N ALA A 34 -3.15 5.96 3.53
CA ALA A 34 -4.30 6.11 2.65
C ALA A 34 -4.11 7.41 1.85
N GLU A 35 -4.44 7.35 0.57
CA GLU A 35 -4.36 8.52 -0.30
C GLU A 35 -5.18 9.66 0.30
N ALA A 36 -4.71 10.91 0.16
CA ALA A 36 -5.46 12.08 0.60
C ALA A 36 -6.66 12.28 -0.34
N HIS A 37 -7.84 12.48 0.22
CA HIS A 37 -9.07 12.66 -0.54
C HIS A 37 -9.67 14.03 -0.24
N GLU A 38 -10.15 14.68 -1.28
CA GLU A 38 -10.83 15.97 -1.16
C GLU A 38 -12.18 15.80 -0.44
N ALA A 39 -12.43 16.69 0.55
CA ALA A 39 -13.70 16.72 1.24
C ALA A 39 -14.81 17.27 0.34
N VAL A 40 -15.95 16.57 0.28
CA VAL A 40 -17.14 17.03 -0.45
C VAL A 40 -17.82 18.15 0.31
N THR A 41 -17.93 18.03 1.62
CA THR A 41 -18.46 19.10 2.52
C THR A 41 -17.68 19.07 3.83
N GLY A 42 -17.64 20.23 4.49
CA GLY A 42 -17.03 20.32 5.80
C GLY A 42 -16.45 21.70 6.11
N SER A 43 -15.75 21.77 7.23
CA SER A 43 -15.05 22.97 7.65
C SER A 43 -13.90 22.64 8.59
N LEU A 44 -12.84 23.44 8.51
CA LEU A 44 -11.82 23.57 9.55
C LEU A 44 -11.90 24.98 10.09
N SER A 45 -12.25 25.16 11.36
CA SER A 45 -12.26 26.44 12.02
C SER A 45 -11.40 26.44 13.27
N PHE A 46 -10.70 27.54 13.52
CA PHE A 46 -9.91 27.69 14.74
C PHE A 46 -9.67 29.18 15.06
N SER A 47 -9.37 29.43 16.33
CA SER A 47 -9.08 30.79 16.81
C SER A 47 -8.22 30.71 18.09
N GLY A 48 -7.55 31.81 18.41
CA GLY A 48 -6.86 32.01 19.66
C GLY A 48 -7.05 33.45 20.16
N GLU A 49 -6.70 33.66 21.42
CA GLU A 49 -6.70 35.02 22.02
C GLU A 49 -5.52 35.85 21.49
N ALA A 50 -5.59 37.17 21.70
CA ALA A 50 -4.51 38.07 21.34
C ALA A 50 -3.18 37.64 22.03
N GLY A 51 -2.15 37.38 21.23
CA GLY A 51 -0.85 36.87 21.71
C GLY A 51 -0.69 35.36 21.60
N GLU A 52 -1.75 34.60 21.21
CA GLU A 52 -1.59 33.21 20.81
C GLU A 52 -0.80 33.14 19.48
N TYR A 53 0.19 32.25 19.41
CA TYR A 53 1.21 32.27 18.34
C TYR A 53 0.71 31.71 17.02
N ILE A 54 -0.01 30.59 17.02
CA ILE A 54 -0.43 29.90 15.80
C ILE A 54 -1.49 30.71 15.06
N SER A 55 -2.55 31.09 15.73
CA SER A 55 -3.61 31.90 15.13
C SER A 55 -3.20 33.39 14.96
N GLY A 56 -2.20 33.84 15.74
CA GLY A 56 -1.84 35.26 15.84
C GLY A 56 -2.98 36.09 16.41
N GLY A 57 -3.85 35.51 17.26
CA GLY A 57 -5.03 36.15 17.83
C GLY A 57 -6.17 36.36 16.84
N ARG A 58 -6.22 35.59 15.76
CA ARG A 58 -7.25 35.66 14.72
C ARG A 58 -8.14 34.43 14.73
N SER A 59 -9.27 34.57 14.04
CA SER A 59 -10.17 33.46 13.72
C SER A 59 -10.03 33.06 12.26
N TYR A 60 -10.03 31.78 11.99
CA TYR A 60 -9.95 31.19 10.67
C TYR A 60 -11.13 30.25 10.46
N SER A 61 -11.64 30.20 9.24
CA SER A 61 -12.71 29.30 8.84
C SER A 61 -12.53 28.96 7.37
N TYR A 62 -12.34 27.68 7.08
CA TYR A 62 -12.09 27.14 5.74
C TYR A 62 -13.14 26.10 5.43
N THR A 63 -13.62 26.08 4.19
CA THR A 63 -14.52 25.05 3.65
C THR A 63 -14.01 24.62 2.27
N PRO A 64 -14.42 23.44 1.75
CA PRO A 64 -14.04 23.04 0.40
C PRO A 64 -14.33 24.10 -0.66
N GLU A 65 -15.42 24.84 -0.54
CA GLU A 65 -15.82 25.88 -1.51
C GLU A 65 -14.96 27.15 -1.44
N THR A 66 -14.25 27.38 -0.34
CA THR A 66 -13.42 28.59 -0.11
C THR A 66 -11.93 28.34 -0.23
N THR A 67 -11.53 27.12 -0.56
CA THR A 67 -10.13 26.69 -0.61
C THR A 67 -9.81 26.05 -1.96
N GLU A 68 -8.52 26.04 -2.34
CA GLU A 68 -8.05 25.28 -3.50
C GLU A 68 -7.86 23.80 -3.18
N MET A 69 -7.67 23.46 -1.89
CA MET A 69 -7.52 22.11 -1.40
C MET A 69 -8.10 22.03 0.01
N PHE A 70 -8.90 21.03 0.24
CA PHE A 70 -9.38 20.65 1.56
C PHE A 70 -9.36 19.12 1.64
N ASP A 71 -8.18 18.58 1.95
CA ASP A 71 -7.93 17.15 1.91
C ASP A 71 -7.93 16.54 3.31
N ILE A 72 -8.51 15.36 3.40
CA ILE A 72 -8.45 14.49 4.57
C ILE A 72 -7.66 13.23 4.22
N SER A 73 -6.79 12.83 5.11
CA SER A 73 -5.98 11.61 4.97
C SER A 73 -5.88 10.88 6.30
N GLY A 74 -5.59 9.59 6.23
CA GLY A 74 -5.32 8.76 7.40
C GLY A 74 -4.53 7.51 7.02
N PRO A 75 -3.89 6.83 7.96
CA PRO A 75 -3.25 5.56 7.72
C PRO A 75 -4.26 4.41 7.66
N VAL A 76 -3.90 3.33 6.98
CA VAL A 76 -4.67 2.07 6.95
C VAL A 76 -4.94 1.52 8.37
N SER A 77 -4.09 1.86 9.34
CA SER A 77 -4.25 1.50 10.75
C SER A 77 -5.38 2.23 11.47
N GLU A 78 -6.01 3.22 10.83
CA GLU A 78 -7.07 4.05 11.43
C GLU A 78 -6.61 4.82 12.69
N SER A 79 -5.29 5.03 12.82
CA SER A 79 -4.72 5.65 14.02
C SER A 79 -4.65 7.16 13.98
N ALA A 80 -4.84 7.80 12.83
CA ALA A 80 -4.68 9.23 12.67
C ALA A 80 -5.65 9.84 11.65
N VAL A 81 -5.87 11.15 11.79
CA VAL A 81 -6.49 12.03 10.79
C VAL A 81 -5.53 13.16 10.49
N GLY A 82 -5.19 13.33 9.23
CA GLY A 82 -4.49 14.48 8.69
C GLY A 82 -5.45 15.34 7.86
N THR A 83 -5.40 16.64 8.04
CA THR A 83 -6.15 17.60 7.23
C THR A 83 -5.17 18.59 6.61
N THR A 84 -5.26 18.78 5.30
CA THR A 84 -4.51 19.80 4.57
C THR A 84 -5.48 20.78 3.93
N VAL A 85 -5.28 22.05 4.22
CA VAL A 85 -6.05 23.14 3.61
C VAL A 85 -5.08 24.05 2.85
N VAL A 86 -5.42 24.42 1.62
CA VAL A 86 -4.69 25.43 0.83
C VAL A 86 -5.67 26.49 0.37
N THR A 87 -5.39 27.75 0.71
CA THR A 87 -6.23 28.88 0.27
C THR A 87 -5.86 29.32 -1.15
N PRO A 88 -6.73 30.05 -1.87
CA PRO A 88 -6.42 30.63 -3.18
C PRO A 88 -5.19 31.56 -3.19
N GLU A 89 -4.82 32.12 -2.05
CA GLU A 89 -3.62 32.94 -1.88
C GLU A 89 -2.36 32.09 -1.63
N GLY A 90 -2.51 30.76 -1.52
CA GLY A 90 -1.42 29.81 -1.30
C GLY A 90 -1.05 29.62 0.18
N GLU A 91 -1.82 30.16 1.13
CA GLU A 91 -1.62 29.84 2.55
C GLU A 91 -2.00 28.38 2.80
N ARG A 92 -1.12 27.65 3.50
CA ARG A 92 -1.32 26.21 3.77
C ARG A 92 -1.41 25.96 5.26
N TRP A 93 -2.43 25.19 5.65
CA TRP A 93 -2.64 24.73 7.01
C TRP A 93 -2.64 23.21 7.09
N TYR A 94 -2.10 22.70 8.19
CA TYR A 94 -2.10 21.28 8.53
C TYR A 94 -2.69 21.11 9.93
N LEU A 95 -3.64 20.20 10.03
CA LEU A 95 -4.11 19.65 11.31
C LEU A 95 -3.81 18.15 11.30
N HIS A 96 -3.15 17.67 12.35
CA HIS A 96 -2.89 16.25 12.54
C HIS A 96 -3.32 15.84 13.94
N MET A 97 -4.10 14.77 14.02
CA MET A 97 -4.57 14.14 15.25
C MET A 97 -4.28 12.65 15.18
N GLU A 98 -3.55 12.10 16.16
CA GLU A 98 -3.16 10.70 16.17
C GLU A 98 -3.36 10.09 17.56
N ALA A 99 -3.93 8.89 17.60
CA ALA A 99 -4.05 8.09 18.81
C ALA A 99 -2.67 7.54 19.25
N PRO A 100 -2.50 7.15 20.53
CA PRO A 100 -1.29 6.46 20.98
C PRO A 100 -0.96 5.25 20.10
N TYR A 101 0.33 4.93 19.99
CA TYR A 101 0.81 3.83 19.16
C TYR A 101 0.01 2.52 19.40
N GLY A 102 -0.38 1.88 18.32
CA GLY A 102 -1.18 0.65 18.32
C GLY A 102 -2.66 0.82 18.63
N GLN A 103 -3.14 2.05 18.80
CA GLN A 103 -4.55 2.37 18.99
C GLN A 103 -5.14 3.01 17.74
N LYS A 104 -6.47 2.89 17.61
CA LYS A 104 -7.26 3.56 16.55
C LYS A 104 -7.93 4.79 17.13
N LEU A 105 -8.19 5.79 16.28
CA LEU A 105 -9.11 6.87 16.62
C LEU A 105 -10.53 6.32 16.75
N THR A 106 -11.23 6.70 17.81
CA THR A 106 -12.55 6.15 18.14
C THR A 106 -13.54 7.26 18.45
N SER A 107 -14.74 7.17 17.90
CA SER A 107 -15.84 8.09 18.17
C SER A 107 -16.15 8.19 19.66
N GLY A 108 -16.43 9.40 20.13
CA GLY A 108 -16.72 9.72 21.53
C GLY A 108 -15.50 9.75 22.45
N THR A 109 -14.27 9.65 21.92
CA THR A 109 -13.04 9.58 22.73
C THR A 109 -12.32 10.93 22.76
N THR A 110 -11.93 11.33 23.98
CA THR A 110 -11.03 12.47 24.21
C THR A 110 -9.62 11.97 24.48
N TYR A 111 -8.67 12.46 23.72
CA TYR A 111 -7.24 12.21 23.83
C TYR A 111 -6.58 13.38 24.54
N THR A 112 -6.19 13.17 25.79
CA THR A 112 -5.57 14.20 26.65
C THR A 112 -4.06 14.08 26.65
N ASN A 113 -3.36 15.16 27.05
CA ASN A 113 -1.89 15.23 27.05
C ASN A 113 -1.26 14.92 25.69
N ALA A 114 -1.96 15.29 24.61
CA ALA A 114 -1.41 15.18 23.28
C ALA A 114 -0.16 16.06 23.15
N SER A 115 0.88 15.51 22.53
CA SER A 115 2.16 16.18 22.31
C SER A 115 2.43 16.40 20.82
N SER A 116 3.43 17.25 20.50
CA SER A 116 3.82 17.57 19.13
C SER A 116 5.18 16.94 18.80
N TRP A 117 5.41 16.67 17.53
CA TRP A 117 6.74 16.34 17.02
C TRP A 117 7.75 17.49 17.32
N PRO A 118 9.03 17.17 17.65
CA PRO A 118 9.65 15.84 17.69
C PRO A 118 9.57 15.15 19.07
N ASN A 119 8.94 15.73 20.06
CA ASN A 119 9.00 15.28 21.46
C ASN A 119 7.93 14.25 21.84
N ALA A 120 6.95 13.99 20.95
CA ALA A 120 5.92 12.99 21.19
C ALA A 120 6.51 11.60 21.36
N GLN A 121 6.18 10.94 22.47
CA GLN A 121 6.52 9.53 22.69
C GLN A 121 5.49 8.63 22.00
N PRO A 122 5.81 7.36 21.73
CA PRO A 122 4.87 6.43 21.09
C PRO A 122 3.54 6.26 21.84
N GLU A 123 3.58 6.33 23.17
CA GLU A 123 2.42 6.21 24.04
C GLU A 123 1.58 7.49 24.17
N ASP A 124 2.06 8.61 23.66
CA ASP A 124 1.33 9.87 23.68
C ASP A 124 0.41 9.99 22.46
N PRO A 125 -0.81 10.52 22.62
CA PRO A 125 -1.57 11.05 21.49
C PRO A 125 -0.79 12.21 20.87
N LYS A 126 -0.98 12.45 19.55
CA LYS A 126 -0.34 13.56 18.86
C LYS A 126 -1.36 14.55 18.36
N LEU A 127 -1.04 15.83 18.53
CA LEU A 127 -1.83 16.95 18.03
C LEU A 127 -0.91 18.01 17.45
N GLU A 128 -1.09 18.28 16.16
CA GLU A 128 -0.38 19.35 15.46
C GLU A 128 -1.37 20.24 14.73
N LEU A 129 -1.21 21.55 14.88
CA LEU A 129 -1.81 22.57 14.03
C LEU A 129 -0.68 23.51 13.61
N SER A 130 -0.46 23.65 12.32
CA SER A 130 0.62 24.46 11.79
C SER A 130 0.27 25.04 10.42
N SER A 131 0.98 26.12 10.05
CA SER A 131 0.99 26.64 8.69
C SER A 131 2.42 26.68 8.15
N THR A 132 2.57 27.09 6.89
CA THR A 132 3.90 27.26 6.27
C THR A 132 4.82 28.16 7.11
N ASP A 133 4.27 29.19 7.74
CA ASP A 133 5.04 30.23 8.46
C ASP A 133 4.90 30.18 9.98
N ARG A 134 3.96 29.38 10.50
CA ARG A 134 3.63 29.33 11.93
C ARG A 134 3.49 27.89 12.39
N TYR A 135 4.39 27.49 13.25
CA TYR A 135 4.43 26.18 13.88
C TYR A 135 5.04 26.28 15.27
N CYS A 136 4.68 25.35 16.14
CA CYS A 136 5.33 25.24 17.45
C CYS A 136 6.30 24.05 17.44
N ASP A 137 7.55 24.28 17.80
CA ASP A 137 8.55 23.21 17.93
C ASP A 137 8.13 22.16 18.96
N THR A 138 7.42 22.62 20.00
CA THR A 138 6.85 21.74 21.02
C THR A 138 5.50 22.31 21.46
N GLY A 139 4.58 21.43 21.82
CA GLY A 139 3.26 21.82 22.27
C GLY A 139 2.58 20.70 23.02
N THR A 140 1.56 21.09 23.78
CA THR A 140 0.66 20.15 24.48
C THR A 140 -0.78 20.49 24.13
N GLY A 141 -1.67 19.52 24.28
CA GLY A 141 -3.08 19.77 24.02
C GLY A 141 -3.96 18.58 24.29
N SER A 142 -5.15 18.69 23.77
CA SER A 142 -6.13 17.60 23.75
C SER A 142 -7.01 17.73 22.52
N PHE A 143 -7.58 16.62 22.11
CA PHE A 143 -8.59 16.60 21.06
C PHE A 143 -9.65 15.54 21.35
N THR A 144 -10.85 15.78 20.87
CA THR A 144 -11.96 14.85 20.98
C THR A 144 -12.45 14.50 19.59
N ILE A 145 -12.47 13.20 19.30
CA ILE A 145 -13.14 12.67 18.12
C ILE A 145 -14.60 12.43 18.50
N SER A 146 -15.48 13.35 18.16
CA SER A 146 -16.91 13.19 18.44
C SER A 146 -17.56 12.16 17.51
N HIS A 147 -17.12 12.13 16.26
CA HIS A 147 -17.52 11.12 15.29
C HIS A 147 -16.37 10.81 14.32
N ILE A 148 -16.20 9.55 13.96
CA ILE A 148 -15.35 9.12 12.84
C ILE A 148 -15.93 7.87 12.24
N ALA A 149 -16.00 7.82 10.90
CA ALA A 149 -16.41 6.65 10.15
C ALA A 149 -15.35 6.30 9.10
N TYR A 150 -15.09 5.00 8.97
CA TYR A 150 -14.10 4.47 8.05
C TYR A 150 -14.76 3.61 6.97
N GLY A 151 -14.25 3.75 5.77
CA GLY A 151 -14.45 2.85 4.66
C GLY A 151 -13.32 1.83 4.55
N PRO A 152 -13.15 1.20 3.38
CA PRO A 152 -12.10 0.23 3.13
C PRO A 152 -10.70 0.80 3.40
N TYR A 153 -9.82 -0.03 3.96
CA TYR A 153 -8.39 0.27 4.17
C TYR A 153 -8.09 1.59 4.89
N GLY A 154 -8.95 1.97 5.84
CA GLY A 154 -8.77 3.18 6.63
C GLY A 154 -9.18 4.47 5.90
N TYR A 155 -9.88 4.38 4.76
CA TYR A 155 -10.51 5.53 4.11
C TYR A 155 -11.41 6.24 5.10
N ILE A 156 -11.14 7.50 5.42
CA ILE A 156 -11.99 8.28 6.31
C ILE A 156 -13.17 8.80 5.50
N SER A 157 -14.37 8.29 5.75
CA SER A 157 -15.60 8.76 5.09
C SER A 157 -16.22 9.96 5.79
N GLU A 158 -16.09 10.03 7.12
CA GLU A 158 -16.61 11.12 7.95
C GLU A 158 -15.70 11.38 9.13
N VAL A 159 -15.52 12.62 9.52
CA VAL A 159 -14.87 13.01 10.78
C VAL A 159 -15.45 14.28 11.35
N ASP A 160 -15.71 14.28 12.67
CA ASP A 160 -16.04 15.43 13.48
C ASP A 160 -15.14 15.42 14.73
N ALA A 161 -14.39 16.48 14.92
CA ALA A 161 -13.43 16.58 16.01
C ALA A 161 -13.34 18.03 16.54
N THR A 162 -12.97 18.15 17.80
CA THR A 162 -12.58 19.44 18.43
C THR A 162 -11.18 19.31 18.98
N PHE A 163 -10.45 20.42 19.06
CA PHE A 163 -9.10 20.41 19.62
C PHE A 163 -8.77 21.69 20.37
N GLU A 164 -7.86 21.56 21.32
CA GLU A 164 -7.22 22.65 22.05
C GLU A 164 -5.71 22.38 22.11
N ARG A 165 -4.90 23.35 21.71
CA ARG A 165 -3.45 23.21 21.66
C ARG A 165 -2.75 24.44 22.23
N TYR A 166 -1.68 24.20 22.97
CA TYR A 166 -0.78 25.19 23.56
C TYR A 166 0.60 25.05 22.96
N CYS A 167 1.22 26.13 22.50
CA CYS A 167 2.64 26.18 22.23
C CYS A 167 3.44 26.14 23.53
N SER A 168 4.66 25.57 23.49
CA SER A 168 5.53 25.50 24.66
C SER A 168 5.77 26.88 25.28
N GLY A 169 5.58 26.94 26.59
CA GLY A 169 5.73 28.17 27.37
C GLY A 169 4.55 29.15 27.25
N SER A 170 3.51 28.84 26.49
CA SER A 170 2.29 29.64 26.39
C SER A 170 1.18 29.09 27.27
N THR A 171 0.39 29.99 27.86
CA THR A 171 -0.86 29.66 28.54
C THR A 171 -2.09 29.99 27.68
N LEU A 172 -1.86 30.51 26.47
CA LEU A 172 -2.91 30.87 25.54
C LEU A 172 -3.09 29.75 24.52
N PRO A 173 -4.24 29.09 24.49
CA PRO A 173 -4.52 28.04 23.52
C PRO A 173 -5.02 28.58 22.19
N VAL A 174 -4.73 27.81 21.12
CA VAL A 174 -5.56 27.79 19.92
C VAL A 174 -6.61 26.68 20.09
N ARG A 175 -7.86 27.00 19.78
CA ARG A 175 -8.99 26.06 19.80
C ARG A 175 -9.65 26.00 18.45
N GLY A 176 -10.12 24.82 18.06
CA GLY A 176 -10.81 24.66 16.79
C GLY A 176 -11.62 23.40 16.71
N GLU A 177 -12.25 23.27 15.56
CA GLU A 177 -13.08 22.13 15.20
C GLU A 177 -12.85 21.76 13.73
N LEU A 178 -12.96 20.48 13.46
CA LEU A 178 -12.93 19.89 12.14
C LEU A 178 -14.22 19.13 11.91
N HIS A 179 -14.86 19.41 10.79
CA HIS A 179 -15.98 18.63 10.25
C HIS A 179 -15.66 18.30 8.81
N ALA A 180 -15.77 17.04 8.41
CA ALA A 180 -15.54 16.68 7.02
C ALA A 180 -16.35 15.44 6.63
N ARG A 181 -16.84 15.46 5.40
CA ARG A 181 -17.52 14.35 4.74
C ARG A 181 -16.89 14.15 3.38
N MET A 182 -16.42 12.94 3.14
CA MET A 182 -15.80 12.54 1.89
C MET A 182 -16.84 11.98 0.92
N ALA A 183 -16.46 11.81 -0.34
CA ALA A 183 -17.23 11.03 -1.29
C ALA A 183 -17.36 9.57 -0.80
N GLU A 184 -18.35 8.85 -1.33
CA GLU A 184 -18.44 7.42 -1.09
C GLU A 184 -17.14 6.71 -1.53
N PRO A 185 -16.53 5.89 -0.65
CA PRO A 185 -15.27 5.24 -0.99
C PRO A 185 -15.44 4.28 -2.18
N PRO A 186 -14.47 4.22 -3.09
CA PRO A 186 -14.46 3.22 -4.15
C PRO A 186 -14.62 1.81 -3.60
N ALA A 187 -15.33 0.94 -4.32
CA ALA A 187 -15.43 -0.47 -3.92
C ALA A 187 -14.04 -1.12 -3.91
N GLU A 188 -13.77 -2.00 -2.97
CA GLU A 188 -12.52 -2.77 -2.94
C GLU A 188 -12.35 -3.61 -4.20
N LEU A 189 -11.10 -3.81 -4.66
CA LEU A 189 -10.82 -4.75 -5.73
C LEU A 189 -11.14 -6.18 -5.25
N ALA A 190 -12.02 -6.85 -5.97
CA ALA A 190 -12.28 -8.27 -5.79
C ALA A 190 -11.81 -9.02 -7.03
N ILE A 191 -10.90 -9.97 -6.85
CA ILE A 191 -10.41 -10.85 -7.91
C ILE A 191 -10.80 -12.30 -7.60
N GLY A 192 -11.29 -12.99 -8.63
CA GLY A 192 -11.63 -14.41 -8.57
C GLY A 192 -10.74 -15.22 -9.49
N MET A 193 -10.54 -16.49 -9.19
CA MET A 193 -9.74 -17.42 -9.98
C MET A 193 -10.42 -18.78 -10.06
N SER A 194 -10.54 -19.31 -11.26
CA SER A 194 -11.03 -20.66 -11.51
C SER A 194 -10.02 -21.50 -12.28
N LEU A 195 -10.16 -22.81 -12.18
CA LEU A 195 -9.26 -23.78 -12.78
C LEU A 195 -10.05 -24.76 -13.68
N ASN A 196 -9.49 -25.06 -14.84
CA ASN A 196 -9.97 -26.18 -15.65
C ASN A 196 -9.53 -27.49 -15.01
N THR A 197 -10.44 -28.42 -14.85
CA THR A 197 -10.17 -29.73 -14.24
C THR A 197 -9.41 -30.68 -15.18
N THR A 198 -9.18 -30.27 -16.44
CA THR A 198 -8.42 -31.02 -17.44
C THR A 198 -7.29 -30.15 -18.00
N GLY A 199 -6.10 -30.67 -18.01
CA GLY A 199 -4.92 -30.14 -18.70
C GLY A 199 -4.40 -31.12 -19.74
N THR A 200 -3.40 -30.71 -20.52
CA THR A 200 -2.72 -31.60 -21.48
C THR A 200 -1.29 -31.83 -21.08
N VAL A 201 -0.70 -32.95 -21.58
CA VAL A 201 0.72 -33.24 -21.44
C VAL A 201 1.29 -33.72 -22.77
N ASP A 202 2.39 -33.10 -23.20
CA ASP A 202 3.23 -33.61 -24.27
C ASP A 202 4.05 -34.82 -23.75
N THR A 203 3.76 -35.99 -24.26
CA THR A 203 4.42 -37.25 -23.82
C THR A 203 5.87 -37.36 -24.27
N HIS A 204 6.36 -36.48 -25.17
CA HIS A 204 7.77 -36.48 -25.60
C HIS A 204 8.63 -35.59 -24.69
N THR A 205 8.11 -34.43 -24.30
CA THR A 205 8.83 -33.46 -23.49
C THR A 205 8.49 -33.58 -22.00
N GLY A 206 7.30 -34.09 -21.66
CA GLY A 206 6.76 -34.08 -20.32
C GLY A 206 6.23 -32.68 -19.89
N GLU A 207 6.12 -31.74 -20.83
CA GLU A 207 5.54 -30.45 -20.59
C GLU A 207 4.03 -30.53 -20.45
N ILE A 208 3.47 -29.83 -19.46
CA ILE A 208 2.03 -29.74 -19.27
C ILE A 208 1.52 -28.37 -19.67
N THR A 209 0.27 -28.34 -20.18
CA THR A 209 -0.49 -27.12 -20.38
C THR A 209 -1.74 -27.16 -19.54
N VAL A 210 -1.90 -26.17 -18.69
CA VAL A 210 -3.04 -25.99 -17.79
C VAL A 210 -3.62 -24.61 -17.93
N GLY A 211 -4.87 -24.41 -17.50
CA GLY A 211 -5.52 -23.12 -17.62
C GLY A 211 -6.76 -23.00 -16.78
N GLY A 212 -7.38 -21.85 -16.87
CA GLY A 212 -8.59 -21.49 -16.14
C GLY A 212 -9.10 -20.12 -16.57
N ALA A 213 -9.72 -19.41 -15.66
CA ALA A 213 -10.15 -18.04 -15.89
C ALA A 213 -9.97 -17.20 -14.62
N VAL A 214 -9.78 -15.90 -14.80
CA VAL A 214 -9.85 -14.90 -13.73
C VAL A 214 -11.06 -14.01 -13.92
N THR A 215 -11.55 -13.45 -12.83
CA THR A 215 -12.61 -12.43 -12.79
C THR A 215 -12.19 -11.27 -11.92
N CYS A 216 -12.70 -10.10 -12.19
CA CYS A 216 -12.49 -8.90 -11.38
C CYS A 216 -13.73 -8.00 -11.42
N ASN A 217 -13.92 -7.19 -10.38
CA ASN A 217 -15.00 -6.20 -10.31
C ASN A 217 -14.58 -4.81 -10.82
N LYS A 218 -13.28 -4.57 -11.01
CA LYS A 218 -12.69 -3.38 -11.66
C LYS A 218 -11.45 -3.78 -12.48
N PRO A 219 -11.02 -2.95 -13.45
CA PRO A 219 -9.84 -3.24 -14.26
C PRO A 219 -8.62 -3.54 -13.40
N ALA A 220 -7.95 -4.65 -13.66
CA ALA A 220 -6.77 -5.07 -12.87
C ALA A 220 -5.77 -5.84 -13.72
N ARG A 221 -4.48 -5.72 -13.38
CA ARG A 221 -3.41 -6.56 -13.89
C ARG A 221 -3.12 -7.64 -12.86
N ILE A 222 -3.53 -8.86 -13.15
CA ILE A 222 -3.40 -9.99 -12.23
C ILE A 222 -2.17 -10.78 -12.61
N THR A 223 -1.20 -10.87 -11.69
CA THR A 223 -0.02 -11.74 -11.82
C THR A 223 -0.34 -13.10 -11.25
N LEU A 224 -0.23 -14.14 -12.07
CA LEU A 224 -0.55 -15.52 -11.71
C LEU A 224 0.72 -16.34 -11.53
N THR A 225 0.72 -17.16 -10.48
CA THR A 225 1.66 -18.25 -10.27
C THR A 225 0.88 -19.55 -10.25
N ALA A 226 1.34 -20.56 -10.99
CA ALA A 226 0.75 -21.89 -11.01
C ALA A 226 1.82 -22.95 -10.73
N SER A 227 1.51 -23.97 -9.95
CA SER A 227 2.40 -25.11 -9.70
C SER A 227 1.63 -26.43 -9.75
N ALA A 228 2.24 -27.44 -10.36
CA ALA A 228 1.67 -28.77 -10.51
C ALA A 228 2.53 -29.84 -9.87
N TYR A 229 1.88 -30.88 -9.37
CA TYR A 229 2.50 -32.05 -8.75
C TYR A 229 1.82 -33.32 -9.26
N GLN A 230 2.62 -34.31 -9.62
CA GLN A 230 2.13 -35.64 -10.03
C GLN A 230 2.98 -36.73 -9.42
N THR A 231 2.41 -37.54 -8.54
CA THR A 231 3.07 -38.67 -7.95
C THR A 231 2.92 -39.92 -8.87
N GLN A 232 4.02 -40.49 -9.28
CA GLN A 232 4.11 -41.67 -10.16
C GLN A 232 4.89 -42.77 -9.48
N LYS A 233 4.20 -43.73 -8.85
CA LYS A 233 4.82 -44.82 -8.08
C LYS A 233 5.80 -44.32 -7.00
N ARG A 234 7.08 -44.10 -7.33
CA ARG A 234 8.15 -43.68 -6.40
C ARG A 234 8.73 -42.30 -6.75
N GLU A 235 8.29 -41.70 -7.83
CA GLU A 235 8.79 -40.41 -8.32
C GLU A 235 7.67 -39.37 -8.27
N THR A 236 8.03 -38.12 -8.08
CA THR A 236 7.10 -37.01 -8.14
C THR A 236 7.57 -35.99 -9.17
N ALA A 237 6.84 -35.88 -10.27
CA ALA A 237 7.02 -34.80 -11.21
C ALA A 237 6.41 -33.54 -10.58
N SER A 238 7.15 -32.43 -10.58
CA SER A 238 6.67 -31.13 -10.08
C SER A 238 7.25 -30.01 -10.92
N GLY A 239 6.45 -29.00 -11.16
CA GLY A 239 6.83 -27.83 -11.94
C GLY A 239 6.01 -26.62 -11.56
N SER A 240 6.49 -25.45 -11.93
CA SER A 240 5.81 -24.18 -11.70
C SER A 240 6.02 -23.22 -12.86
N TYR A 241 5.08 -22.31 -12.99
CA TYR A 241 5.14 -21.12 -13.83
C TYR A 241 4.87 -19.90 -12.95
N GLU A 242 5.70 -18.89 -13.09
CA GLU A 242 5.59 -17.63 -12.33
C GLU A 242 5.39 -16.47 -13.31
N ASP A 243 4.80 -15.39 -12.78
CA ASP A 243 4.67 -14.09 -13.47
C ASP A 243 3.85 -14.08 -14.79
N LEU A 244 2.83 -14.95 -14.91
CA LEU A 244 1.84 -14.78 -15.96
C LEU A 244 0.96 -13.57 -15.66
N VAL A 245 1.04 -12.53 -16.48
CA VAL A 245 0.18 -11.35 -16.34
C VAL A 245 -1.07 -11.50 -17.20
N VAL A 246 -2.24 -11.43 -16.53
CA VAL A 246 -3.56 -11.40 -17.18
C VAL A 246 -4.19 -10.05 -16.92
N VAL A 247 -4.58 -9.35 -17.99
CA VAL A 247 -5.36 -8.10 -17.89
C VAL A 247 -6.83 -8.50 -17.74
N CYS A 248 -7.42 -8.12 -16.63
CA CYS A 248 -8.82 -8.40 -16.30
C CYS A 248 -9.65 -7.14 -16.46
N GLU A 249 -10.76 -7.24 -17.19
CA GLU A 249 -11.80 -6.23 -17.26
C GLU A 249 -13.08 -6.75 -16.60
N PRO A 250 -13.86 -5.90 -15.92
CA PRO A 250 -15.10 -6.33 -15.28
C PRO A 250 -16.10 -6.90 -16.28
N GLY A 251 -16.85 -7.91 -15.83
CA GLY A 251 -17.99 -8.44 -16.57
C GLY A 251 -17.85 -9.87 -17.02
N ALA A 252 -16.81 -10.24 -17.76
CA ALA A 252 -16.62 -11.62 -18.25
C ALA A 252 -15.36 -12.26 -17.70
N PRO A 253 -15.36 -13.58 -17.41
CA PRO A 253 -14.14 -14.29 -17.06
C PRO A 253 -13.10 -14.22 -18.18
N VAL A 254 -11.86 -13.84 -17.84
CA VAL A 254 -10.74 -13.77 -18.78
C VAL A 254 -9.96 -15.09 -18.71
N PRO A 255 -9.85 -15.86 -19.80
CA PRO A 255 -9.11 -17.12 -19.80
C PRO A 255 -7.61 -16.90 -19.64
N TRP A 256 -6.96 -17.83 -18.97
CA TRP A 256 -5.51 -17.93 -18.89
C TRP A 256 -5.05 -19.35 -19.18
N THR A 257 -3.85 -19.46 -19.72
CA THR A 257 -3.20 -20.74 -20.04
C THR A 257 -1.70 -20.61 -19.82
N VAL A 258 -1.08 -21.62 -19.22
CA VAL A 258 0.38 -21.72 -19.08
C VAL A 258 0.85 -23.11 -19.44
N SER A 259 2.06 -23.18 -19.98
CA SER A 259 2.77 -24.43 -20.24
C SER A 259 4.10 -24.42 -19.50
N PHE A 260 4.44 -25.52 -18.83
CA PHE A 260 5.71 -25.66 -18.13
C PHE A 260 6.11 -27.14 -17.98
N PRO A 261 7.44 -27.45 -18.02
CA PRO A 261 7.95 -28.80 -17.78
C PRO A 261 8.01 -29.12 -16.29
N SER A 262 8.35 -30.35 -15.94
CA SER A 262 8.86 -30.68 -14.61
C SER A 262 10.22 -29.99 -14.44
N ASN A 263 10.31 -29.05 -13.53
CA ASN A 263 11.50 -28.19 -13.33
C ASN A 263 12.16 -28.35 -11.96
N ILE A 264 11.56 -29.14 -11.06
CA ILE A 264 12.09 -29.39 -9.71
C ILE A 264 12.90 -30.68 -9.66
N ASP A 265 12.44 -31.73 -10.36
CA ASP A 265 13.18 -32.96 -10.53
C ASP A 265 13.37 -33.26 -12.04
N PRO A 266 14.56 -33.09 -12.60
CA PRO A 266 14.81 -33.30 -14.03
C PRO A 266 14.69 -34.75 -14.47
N THR A 267 14.63 -35.71 -13.51
CA THR A 267 14.46 -37.14 -13.81
C THR A 267 13.00 -37.57 -13.90
N ALA A 268 12.07 -36.77 -13.33
CA ALA A 268 10.65 -37.03 -13.34
C ALA A 268 9.93 -36.10 -14.33
N SER A 269 9.21 -36.67 -15.29
CA SER A 269 8.40 -35.98 -16.28
C SER A 269 6.91 -36.18 -16.00
N PHE A 270 6.07 -35.17 -16.28
CA PHE A 270 4.63 -35.36 -16.24
C PHE A 270 4.16 -36.40 -17.28
N LYS A 271 3.08 -37.10 -16.96
CA LYS A 271 2.44 -38.12 -17.80
C LYS A 271 0.92 -38.00 -17.78
N PRO A 272 0.19 -38.54 -18.75
CA PRO A 272 -1.24 -38.63 -18.68
C PRO A 272 -1.72 -39.29 -17.39
N GLY A 273 -2.74 -38.72 -16.74
CA GLY A 273 -3.31 -39.20 -15.48
C GLY A 273 -3.59 -38.09 -14.49
N ALA A 274 -3.91 -38.48 -13.25
CA ALA A 274 -4.20 -37.53 -12.18
C ALA A 274 -2.95 -36.72 -11.79
N ALA A 275 -3.17 -35.43 -11.54
CA ALA A 275 -2.18 -34.50 -11.02
C ALA A 275 -2.88 -33.50 -10.09
N VAL A 276 -2.10 -32.79 -9.29
CA VAL A 276 -2.59 -31.74 -8.39
C VAL A 276 -2.06 -30.41 -8.87
N LEU A 277 -2.94 -29.40 -9.02
CA LEU A 277 -2.58 -28.03 -9.37
C LEU A 277 -2.91 -27.09 -8.22
N ARG A 278 -2.07 -26.08 -8.04
CA ARG A 278 -2.25 -24.94 -7.14
C ARG A 278 -2.03 -23.67 -7.93
N GLY A 279 -2.73 -22.59 -7.55
CA GLY A 279 -2.53 -21.30 -8.17
C GLY A 279 -2.82 -20.16 -7.22
N VAL A 280 -2.10 -19.07 -7.42
CA VAL A 280 -2.28 -17.80 -6.73
C VAL A 280 -2.29 -16.67 -7.76
N GLY A 281 -3.26 -15.79 -7.65
CA GLY A 281 -3.33 -14.53 -8.38
C GLY A 281 -3.14 -13.35 -7.45
N ARG A 282 -2.41 -12.33 -7.89
CA ARG A 282 -2.15 -11.11 -7.15
C ARG A 282 -2.39 -9.90 -8.03
N ALA A 283 -2.97 -8.86 -7.47
CA ALA A 283 -3.15 -7.58 -8.15
C ALA A 283 -3.12 -6.43 -7.14
N ASP A 284 -2.60 -5.28 -7.56
CA ASP A 284 -2.71 -4.05 -6.79
C ASP A 284 -4.10 -3.46 -7.00
N ASP A 285 -4.74 -3.00 -5.92
CA ASP A 285 -5.99 -2.26 -6.03
C ASP A 285 -5.69 -0.87 -6.62
N PRO A 286 -6.39 -0.44 -7.70
CA PRO A 286 -6.13 0.86 -8.32
C PRO A 286 -6.51 2.06 -7.45
N ASP A 287 -7.41 1.87 -6.47
CA ASP A 287 -7.93 2.95 -5.62
C ASP A 287 -7.36 2.92 -4.19
N TYR A 288 -6.65 1.84 -3.82
CA TYR A 288 -6.10 1.68 -2.47
C TYR A 288 -4.67 1.13 -2.51
N PRO A 289 -3.78 1.54 -1.59
CA PRO A 289 -2.39 1.09 -1.56
C PRO A 289 -2.27 -0.34 -0.99
N VAL A 290 -3.02 -1.28 -1.55
CA VAL A 290 -3.08 -2.67 -1.08
C VAL A 290 -2.93 -3.64 -2.23
N ASN A 291 -2.35 -4.80 -1.92
CA ASN A 291 -2.26 -5.92 -2.84
C ASN A 291 -3.32 -6.97 -2.49
N VAL A 292 -4.19 -7.26 -3.43
CA VAL A 292 -5.25 -8.26 -3.29
C VAL A 292 -4.75 -9.60 -3.80
N ASN A 293 -5.03 -10.66 -3.04
CA ASN A 293 -4.64 -12.02 -3.38
C ASN A 293 -5.88 -12.91 -3.53
N THR A 294 -5.84 -13.76 -4.54
CA THR A 294 -6.81 -14.85 -4.72
C THR A 294 -6.07 -16.13 -5.08
N GLY A 295 -6.74 -17.25 -5.02
CA GLY A 295 -6.14 -18.52 -5.44
C GLY A 295 -7.11 -19.67 -5.31
N PHE A 296 -6.70 -20.81 -5.83
CA PHE A 296 -7.37 -22.09 -5.56
C PHE A 296 -6.43 -23.00 -4.74
N PRO A 297 -7.00 -23.74 -3.77
CA PRO A 297 -6.23 -24.71 -3.01
C PRO A 297 -5.71 -25.83 -3.94
N SER A 298 -4.94 -26.77 -3.39
CA SER A 298 -4.55 -27.97 -4.13
C SER A 298 -5.80 -28.64 -4.71
N THR A 299 -5.89 -28.68 -6.03
CA THR A 299 -7.04 -29.17 -6.76
C THR A 299 -6.64 -30.29 -7.69
N ASP A 300 -7.38 -31.40 -7.66
CA ASP A 300 -7.13 -32.53 -8.56
C ASP A 300 -7.54 -32.16 -9.99
N ILE A 301 -6.63 -32.44 -10.92
CA ILE A 301 -6.86 -32.31 -12.36
C ILE A 301 -6.51 -33.61 -13.08
N THR A 302 -6.99 -33.76 -14.30
CA THR A 302 -6.62 -34.85 -15.19
C THR A 302 -5.76 -34.32 -16.34
N LEU A 303 -4.55 -34.86 -16.49
CA LEU A 303 -3.70 -34.62 -17.65
C LEU A 303 -4.05 -35.63 -18.76
N VAL A 304 -4.43 -35.13 -19.91
CA VAL A 304 -4.66 -35.95 -21.12
C VAL A 304 -3.50 -35.73 -22.11
N LYS A 305 -3.27 -36.70 -22.98
CA LYS A 305 -2.26 -36.54 -24.03
C LYS A 305 -2.63 -35.44 -24.99
N SER A 306 -1.71 -34.51 -25.25
CA SER A 306 -1.82 -33.51 -26.32
C SER A 306 -1.68 -34.14 -27.71
#